data_2f67a5b926fafbe5877ef9e45b36885b
#
_entry.id   2f67a5b926fafbe5877ef9e45b36885b
#
_cell.length_a   1.000
_cell.length_b   1.000
_cell.length_c   1.000
_cell.angle_alpha   90.00
_cell.angle_beta   90.00
_cell.angle_gamma   90.00
#
_symmetry.space_group_name_H-M   'P 1'
#
loop_
_entity.id
_entity.type
_entity.pdbx_description
1 polymer ?
#
loop_
_entity_poly.entity_id
_entity_poly.type
_entity_poly.pdbx_seq_one_letter_code
_entity_poly.pdbx_strand_id
1 'polypeptide(L)'
;MTFAVGPAAGSPGPGRPRPARAVAGAAYTRLVRPALWRLDAETAHHATVVGAGLLGRWPLTRALTTLGGYAVGPAGGPGDPVELLGLRFPHRVGLAAGMDKDGRGVAAWGALGFGHVELGTVTARPQPGNPRPRLVRLPRSRAVINRMGFNNQGVHALAARLREAREAGLVTVPVGVSIGKSKVTPVEEAVGDYLESVAALRGLADYLAVNVSSPNTPGLRSLQDAAPLAELLGAVVAAAAGTPVLVKLSPDLSDAALDDALEVAVGAGVSGVIATNTTLARDGVLGGDLAAAAGQDGGLSGAPLTLRAREVVAHVAGRTALPVVGVGGVMSGADARALLDAGASLVQLWTGLVYRGPALVGEAVEATSAARGTGRARG
;
A
#
# COMPACT_ATOMS: atom_id res chain seq x y z
N MET A 1 31.86 -42.81 -14.07
CA MET A 1 30.96 -42.09 -15.00
C MET A 1 30.56 -40.79 -14.32
N THR A 2 31.21 -39.71 -14.73
CA THR A 2 31.05 -38.39 -14.13
C THR A 2 30.00 -37.64 -14.97
N PHE A 3 28.83 -37.37 -14.38
CA PHE A 3 27.80 -36.55 -15.04
C PHE A 3 28.17 -35.08 -14.94
N ALA A 4 28.46 -34.46 -16.07
CA ALA A 4 28.62 -33.01 -16.17
C ALA A 4 27.27 -32.34 -16.05
N VAL A 5 27.12 -31.48 -15.03
CA VAL A 5 25.99 -30.58 -14.87
C VAL A 5 26.19 -29.43 -15.86
N GLY A 6 25.33 -29.37 -16.88
CA GLY A 6 25.30 -28.26 -17.83
C GLY A 6 24.83 -26.94 -17.16
N PRO A 7 25.19 -25.75 -17.71
CA PRO A 7 24.87 -24.49 -17.11
C PRO A 7 23.34 -24.25 -17.09
N ALA A 8 22.84 -23.79 -15.94
CA ALA A 8 21.45 -23.42 -15.75
C ALA A 8 21.04 -22.37 -16.78
N ALA A 9 19.90 -22.60 -17.43
CA ALA A 9 19.30 -21.66 -18.37
C ALA A 9 19.07 -20.31 -17.67
N GLY A 10 19.72 -19.26 -18.19
CA GLY A 10 19.62 -17.90 -17.67
C GLY A 10 18.17 -17.43 -17.62
N SER A 11 17.78 -16.81 -16.51
CA SER A 11 16.50 -16.14 -16.34
C SER A 11 16.28 -15.17 -17.51
N PRO A 12 15.08 -15.08 -18.11
CA PRO A 12 14.80 -14.11 -19.16
C PRO A 12 15.01 -12.71 -18.60
N GLY A 13 15.95 -11.97 -19.17
CA GLY A 13 16.22 -10.59 -18.81
C GLY A 13 14.94 -9.72 -18.97
N PRO A 14 14.85 -8.58 -18.25
CA PRO A 14 13.69 -7.73 -18.29
C PRO A 14 13.40 -7.30 -19.73
N GLY A 15 12.19 -7.64 -20.21
CA GLY A 15 11.72 -7.27 -21.53
C GLY A 15 11.81 -5.74 -21.72
N ARG A 16 12.09 -5.27 -22.95
CA ARG A 16 12.16 -3.84 -23.25
C ARG A 16 10.84 -3.16 -22.86
N PRO A 17 10.87 -2.06 -22.06
CA PRO A 17 9.65 -1.36 -21.68
C PRO A 17 8.89 -0.88 -22.90
N ARG A 18 7.55 -0.87 -22.84
CA ARG A 18 6.74 -0.25 -23.91
C ARG A 18 7.21 1.18 -24.14
N PRO A 19 7.34 1.63 -25.40
CA PRO A 19 7.77 3.00 -25.69
C PRO A 19 6.95 4.06 -24.95
N ALA A 20 5.63 3.91 -24.90
CA ALA A 20 4.73 4.83 -24.18
C ALA A 20 5.04 4.89 -22.65
N ARG A 21 5.32 3.75 -22.01
CA ARG A 21 5.68 3.71 -20.59
C ARG A 21 7.04 4.38 -20.34
N ALA A 22 8.02 4.13 -21.20
CA ALA A 22 9.32 4.79 -21.11
C ALA A 22 9.20 6.31 -21.24
N VAL A 23 8.40 6.78 -22.20
CA VAL A 23 8.12 8.22 -22.42
C VAL A 23 7.39 8.80 -21.21
N ALA A 24 6.34 8.15 -20.70
CA ALA A 24 5.59 8.62 -19.53
C ALA A 24 6.47 8.68 -18.28
N GLY A 25 7.31 7.67 -18.04
CA GLY A 25 8.26 7.65 -16.94
C GLY A 25 9.31 8.76 -17.06
N ALA A 26 9.83 8.99 -18.27
CA ALA A 26 10.77 10.08 -18.55
C ALA A 26 10.09 11.46 -18.37
N ALA A 27 8.88 11.64 -18.84
CA ALA A 27 8.11 12.88 -18.67
C ALA A 27 7.85 13.15 -17.18
N TYR A 28 7.42 12.14 -16.44
CA TYR A 28 7.25 12.30 -14.98
C TYR A 28 8.56 12.69 -14.29
N THR A 29 9.64 11.96 -14.51
CA THR A 29 10.90 12.16 -13.79
C THR A 29 11.62 13.44 -14.19
N ARG A 30 11.47 13.92 -15.43
CA ARG A 30 12.16 15.10 -15.97
C ARG A 30 11.35 16.40 -15.86
N LEU A 31 10.02 16.32 -15.86
CA LEU A 31 9.14 17.49 -15.89
C LEU A 31 8.23 17.57 -14.65
N VAL A 32 7.40 16.56 -14.39
CA VAL A 32 6.38 16.59 -13.35
C VAL A 32 7.00 16.56 -11.95
N ARG A 33 7.87 15.59 -11.71
CA ARG A 33 8.53 15.44 -10.41
C ARG A 33 9.36 16.68 -10.01
N PRO A 34 10.22 17.26 -10.86
CA PRO A 34 10.94 18.48 -10.50
C PRO A 34 10.02 19.67 -10.19
N ALA A 35 8.89 19.80 -10.90
CA ALA A 35 7.90 20.84 -10.61
C ALA A 35 7.25 20.63 -9.23
N LEU A 36 6.79 19.41 -8.93
CA LEU A 36 6.21 19.05 -7.64
C LEU A 36 7.24 19.17 -6.49
N TRP A 37 8.52 19.01 -6.77
CA TRP A 37 9.57 19.07 -5.76
C TRP A 37 9.98 20.49 -5.38
N ARG A 38 9.55 21.51 -6.13
CA ARG A 38 9.65 22.92 -5.71
C ARG A 38 8.67 23.28 -4.60
N LEU A 39 7.60 22.49 -4.45
CA LEU A 39 6.66 22.59 -3.33
C LEU A 39 7.19 21.80 -2.13
N ASP A 40 6.76 22.17 -0.93
CA ASP A 40 6.97 21.30 0.23
C ASP A 40 6.31 19.93 0.00
N ALA A 41 6.79 18.91 0.73
CA ALA A 41 6.39 17.53 0.44
C ALA A 41 4.89 17.28 0.65
N GLU A 42 4.29 17.91 1.67
CA GLU A 42 2.87 17.72 1.98
C GLU A 42 1.96 18.47 1.01
N THR A 43 2.34 19.68 0.60
CA THR A 43 1.63 20.45 -0.43
C THR A 43 1.65 19.71 -1.77
N ALA A 44 2.79 19.14 -2.17
CA ALA A 44 2.89 18.35 -3.38
C ALA A 44 2.00 17.08 -3.32
N HIS A 45 1.98 16.40 -2.17
CA HIS A 45 1.09 15.26 -1.93
C HIS A 45 -0.37 15.67 -2.04
N HIS A 46 -0.78 16.76 -1.36
CA HIS A 46 -2.15 17.26 -1.41
C HIS A 46 -2.57 17.64 -2.84
N ALA A 47 -1.70 18.37 -3.56
CA ALA A 47 -1.96 18.73 -4.96
C ALA A 47 -2.14 17.48 -5.86
N THR A 48 -1.34 16.43 -5.63
CA THR A 48 -1.47 15.15 -6.35
C THR A 48 -2.83 14.49 -6.09
N VAL A 49 -3.28 14.40 -4.84
CA VAL A 49 -4.56 13.79 -4.48
C VAL A 49 -5.74 14.60 -4.99
N VAL A 50 -5.68 15.94 -4.87
CA VAL A 50 -6.71 16.83 -5.43
C VAL A 50 -6.76 16.71 -6.95
N GLY A 51 -5.60 16.71 -7.61
CA GLY A 51 -5.49 16.50 -9.06
C GLY A 51 -6.08 15.15 -9.49
N ALA A 52 -5.80 14.07 -8.76
CA ALA A 52 -6.41 12.77 -8.99
C ALA A 52 -7.94 12.84 -8.86
N GLY A 53 -8.47 13.51 -7.81
CA GLY A 53 -9.90 13.71 -7.63
C GLY A 53 -10.56 14.43 -8.81
N LEU A 54 -9.93 15.49 -9.32
CA LEU A 54 -10.41 16.21 -10.49
C LEU A 54 -10.39 15.35 -11.76
N LEU A 55 -9.31 14.61 -11.99
CA LEU A 55 -9.18 13.70 -13.14
C LEU A 55 -10.21 12.56 -13.11
N GLY A 56 -10.54 12.04 -11.94
CA GLY A 56 -11.54 10.98 -11.78
C GLY A 56 -12.99 11.45 -11.92
N ARG A 57 -13.26 12.75 -11.68
CA ARG A 57 -14.62 13.28 -11.59
C ARG A 57 -15.33 13.40 -12.94
N TRP A 58 -14.62 13.83 -13.99
CA TRP A 58 -15.21 14.09 -15.30
C TRP A 58 -15.05 12.90 -16.24
N PRO A 59 -16.07 12.51 -17.03
CA PRO A 59 -15.98 11.35 -17.93
C PRO A 59 -14.81 11.44 -18.92
N LEU A 60 -14.59 12.61 -19.51
CA LEU A 60 -13.52 12.83 -20.50
C LEU A 60 -12.13 12.70 -19.85
N THR A 61 -11.88 13.37 -18.72
CA THR A 61 -10.58 13.29 -18.04
C THR A 61 -10.32 11.89 -17.51
N ARG A 62 -11.35 11.19 -17.00
CA ARG A 62 -11.26 9.79 -16.60
C ARG A 62 -10.91 8.88 -17.78
N ALA A 63 -11.58 9.04 -18.93
CA ALA A 63 -11.26 8.27 -20.14
C ALA A 63 -9.81 8.51 -20.59
N LEU A 64 -9.33 9.76 -20.58
CA LEU A 64 -7.94 10.08 -20.90
C LEU A 64 -6.97 9.48 -19.87
N THR A 65 -7.32 9.51 -18.60
CA THR A 65 -6.52 8.87 -17.52
C THR A 65 -6.47 7.35 -17.73
N THR A 66 -7.58 6.73 -18.07
CA THR A 66 -7.66 5.29 -18.37
C THR A 66 -6.82 4.93 -19.59
N LEU A 67 -6.92 5.72 -20.68
CA LEU A 67 -6.06 5.54 -21.88
C LEU A 67 -4.58 5.69 -21.53
N GLY A 68 -4.24 6.68 -20.69
CA GLY A 68 -2.89 6.84 -20.14
C GLY A 68 -2.46 5.63 -19.31
N GLY A 69 -3.33 5.13 -18.44
CA GLY A 69 -3.12 3.91 -17.66
C GLY A 69 -2.86 2.69 -18.54
N TYR A 70 -3.65 2.48 -19.60
CA TYR A 70 -3.41 1.43 -20.59
C TYR A 70 -2.12 1.63 -21.36
N ALA A 71 -1.77 2.86 -21.74
CA ALA A 71 -0.54 3.15 -22.47
C ALA A 71 0.71 2.82 -21.63
N VAL A 72 0.67 3.06 -20.32
CA VAL A 72 1.77 2.73 -19.38
C VAL A 72 1.63 1.34 -18.77
N GLY A 73 0.50 0.68 -18.95
CA GLY A 73 0.17 -0.64 -18.43
C GLY A 73 1.01 -1.78 -19.01
N PRO A 74 0.79 -3.02 -18.58
CA PRO A 74 1.54 -4.18 -19.04
C PRO A 74 1.27 -4.48 -20.52
N ALA A 75 2.26 -5.07 -21.18
CA ALA A 75 2.13 -5.56 -22.54
C ALA A 75 1.17 -6.77 -22.57
N GLY A 76 0.00 -6.60 -23.19
CA GLY A 76 -0.94 -7.72 -23.37
C GLY A 76 -2.20 -7.69 -22.50
N GLY A 77 -2.52 -6.56 -21.86
CA GLY A 77 -3.77 -6.39 -21.11
C GLY A 77 -3.58 -6.11 -19.61
N PRO A 78 -4.66 -6.22 -18.82
CA PRO A 78 -4.70 -5.75 -17.44
C PRO A 78 -3.86 -6.55 -16.42
N GLY A 79 -3.11 -7.56 -16.83
CA GLY A 79 -2.38 -8.47 -15.94
C GLY A 79 -3.13 -9.78 -15.72
N ASP A 80 -2.68 -10.58 -14.75
CA ASP A 80 -3.32 -11.84 -14.38
C ASP A 80 -4.30 -11.60 -13.23
N PRO A 81 -5.62 -11.81 -13.44
CA PRO A 81 -6.61 -11.71 -12.37
C PRO A 81 -6.32 -12.69 -11.23
N VAL A 82 -6.62 -12.26 -10.01
CA VAL A 82 -6.44 -13.06 -8.79
C VAL A 82 -7.73 -13.04 -7.98
N GLU A 83 -8.21 -14.21 -7.60
CA GLU A 83 -9.28 -14.36 -6.61
C GLU A 83 -8.64 -14.51 -5.23
N LEU A 84 -8.95 -13.59 -4.32
CA LEU A 84 -8.40 -13.56 -2.97
C LEU A 84 -9.39 -12.85 -2.04
N LEU A 85 -9.52 -13.29 -0.79
CA LEU A 85 -10.43 -12.69 0.19
C LEU A 85 -11.92 -12.70 -0.27
N GLY A 86 -12.31 -13.59 -1.18
CA GLY A 86 -13.62 -13.54 -1.83
C GLY A 86 -13.78 -12.41 -2.85
N LEU A 87 -12.72 -11.70 -3.20
CA LEU A 87 -12.69 -10.57 -4.12
C LEU A 87 -11.90 -10.91 -5.38
N ARG A 88 -12.29 -10.30 -6.50
CA ARG A 88 -11.57 -10.40 -7.76
C ARG A 88 -10.70 -9.18 -7.99
N PHE A 89 -9.40 -9.36 -8.02
CA PHE A 89 -8.39 -8.35 -8.33
C PHE A 89 -7.98 -8.49 -9.80
N PRO A 90 -8.03 -7.43 -10.63
CA PRO A 90 -7.60 -7.52 -12.04
C PRO A 90 -6.10 -7.84 -12.18
N HIS A 91 -5.31 -7.55 -11.17
CA HIS A 91 -3.91 -7.93 -11.00
C HIS A 91 -3.45 -7.65 -9.58
N ARG A 92 -2.21 -8.06 -9.24
CA ARG A 92 -1.69 -8.09 -7.87
C ARG A 92 -1.22 -6.73 -7.32
N VAL A 93 -1.13 -5.67 -8.14
CA VAL A 93 -0.51 -4.39 -7.75
C VAL A 93 -1.56 -3.36 -7.34
N GLY A 94 -1.45 -2.84 -6.12
CA GLY A 94 -2.36 -1.86 -5.56
C GLY A 94 -1.70 -0.60 -5.02
N LEU A 95 -2.53 0.36 -4.66
CA LEU A 95 -2.15 1.58 -3.97
C LEU A 95 -2.22 1.38 -2.46
N ALA A 96 -1.13 1.68 -1.74
CA ALA A 96 -1.08 1.56 -0.29
C ALA A 96 -1.81 2.70 0.43
N ALA A 97 -2.34 2.39 1.62
CA ALA A 97 -2.88 3.39 2.54
C ALA A 97 -1.89 4.55 2.80
N GLY A 98 -2.44 5.71 3.11
CA GLY A 98 -1.68 6.94 3.35
C GLY A 98 -1.59 7.86 2.14
N MET A 99 -1.78 7.36 0.92
CA MET A 99 -1.80 8.19 -0.29
C MET A 99 -3.10 8.98 -0.38
N ASP A 100 -4.23 8.34 -0.24
CA ASP A 100 -5.56 8.98 -0.28
C ASP A 100 -6.34 8.65 1.00
N LYS A 101 -6.16 9.50 2.01
CA LYS A 101 -6.73 9.24 3.33
C LYS A 101 -8.23 9.46 3.39
N ASP A 102 -8.74 10.34 2.54
CA ASP A 102 -10.13 10.78 2.57
C ASP A 102 -10.96 10.27 1.37
N GLY A 103 -10.39 9.43 0.50
CA GLY A 103 -11.07 8.87 -0.67
C GLY A 103 -11.35 9.88 -1.79
N ARG A 104 -10.55 10.96 -1.87
CA ARG A 104 -10.77 12.04 -2.85
C ARG A 104 -10.48 11.62 -4.29
N GLY A 105 -9.52 10.72 -4.48
CA GLY A 105 -9.06 10.27 -5.78
C GLY A 105 -9.51 8.86 -6.16
N VAL A 106 -10.45 8.25 -5.43
CA VAL A 106 -10.82 6.83 -5.58
C VAL A 106 -11.13 6.44 -7.03
N ALA A 107 -11.83 7.29 -7.78
CA ALA A 107 -12.16 7.06 -9.18
C ALA A 107 -10.93 7.11 -10.12
N ALA A 108 -9.91 7.88 -9.76
CA ALA A 108 -8.71 8.04 -10.61
C ALA A 108 -7.69 6.92 -10.40
N TRP A 109 -7.60 6.37 -9.19
CA TRP A 109 -6.57 5.36 -8.90
C TRP A 109 -6.75 4.09 -9.72
N GLY A 110 -8.00 3.59 -9.86
CA GLY A 110 -8.31 2.48 -10.78
C GLY A 110 -8.00 2.84 -12.23
N ALA A 111 -8.37 4.05 -12.67
CA ALA A 111 -8.08 4.54 -14.02
C ALA A 111 -6.57 4.70 -14.31
N LEU A 112 -5.74 4.97 -13.29
CA LEU A 112 -4.28 5.00 -13.39
C LEU A 112 -3.65 3.61 -13.47
N GLY A 113 -4.45 2.54 -13.37
CA GLY A 113 -4.02 1.17 -13.58
C GLY A 113 -3.69 0.40 -12.29
N PHE A 114 -4.12 0.86 -11.12
CA PHE A 114 -4.04 0.05 -9.90
C PHE A 114 -5.12 -1.03 -9.89
N GLY A 115 -4.77 -2.25 -9.48
CA GLY A 115 -5.68 -3.39 -9.37
C GLY A 115 -6.47 -3.42 -8.05
N HIS A 116 -6.08 -2.64 -7.06
CA HIS A 116 -6.82 -2.34 -5.85
C HIS A 116 -6.32 -1.05 -5.21
N VAL A 117 -7.12 -0.48 -4.34
CA VAL A 117 -6.81 0.78 -3.65
C VAL A 117 -7.05 0.61 -2.17
N GLU A 118 -6.09 0.96 -1.34
CA GLU A 118 -6.27 1.06 0.11
C GLU A 118 -6.35 2.54 0.49
N LEU A 119 -7.55 2.99 0.84
CA LEU A 119 -7.81 4.34 1.35
C LEU A 119 -7.46 4.45 2.83
N GLY A 120 -7.38 5.65 3.36
CA GLY A 120 -7.07 5.86 4.77
C GLY A 120 -5.55 6.02 5.00
N THR A 121 -5.00 5.89 6.21
CA THR A 121 -5.73 5.50 7.42
C THR A 121 -6.68 6.63 7.84
N VAL A 122 -7.92 6.26 8.04
CA VAL A 122 -8.97 7.11 8.57
C VAL A 122 -9.25 6.76 10.03
N THR A 123 -9.72 7.71 10.80
CA THR A 123 -10.11 7.54 12.21
C THR A 123 -11.59 7.84 12.37
N ALA A 124 -12.23 7.36 13.41
CA ALA A 124 -13.64 7.65 13.70
C ALA A 124 -13.89 9.16 13.68
N ARG A 125 -13.07 9.91 14.39
CA ARG A 125 -13.14 11.37 14.47
C ARG A 125 -12.17 12.04 13.49
N PRO A 126 -12.53 13.19 12.88
CA PRO A 126 -11.61 13.97 12.09
C PRO A 126 -10.45 14.50 12.94
N GLN A 127 -9.27 14.56 12.37
CA GLN A 127 -8.11 15.09 13.10
C GLN A 127 -7.09 15.74 12.18
N PRO A 128 -6.41 16.82 12.63
CA PRO A 128 -5.44 17.55 11.82
C PRO A 128 -4.13 16.81 11.64
N GLY A 129 -3.86 15.78 12.47
CA GLY A 129 -2.57 15.10 12.55
C GLY A 129 -1.53 15.87 13.39
N ASN A 130 -0.27 15.50 13.24
CA ASN A 130 0.84 16.10 13.97
C ASN A 130 1.22 17.49 13.41
N PRO A 131 1.93 18.35 14.17
CA PRO A 131 2.41 19.65 13.68
C PRO A 131 3.32 19.53 12.44
N ARG A 132 3.25 20.51 11.56
CA ARG A 132 4.12 20.65 10.38
C ARG A 132 5.45 21.30 10.76
N PRO A 133 6.55 21.03 10.02
CA PRO A 133 6.68 20.09 8.90
C PRO A 133 6.65 18.63 9.40
N ARG A 134 6.01 17.73 8.65
CA ARG A 134 5.79 16.35 9.06
C ARG A 134 5.99 15.32 7.93
N LEU A 135 6.54 15.78 6.82
CA LEU A 135 6.87 14.95 5.66
C LEU A 135 8.18 15.45 5.06
N VAL A 136 9.23 14.61 5.08
CA VAL A 136 10.58 14.95 4.62
C VAL A 136 10.99 14.01 3.50
N ARG A 137 11.36 14.55 2.34
CA ARG A 137 11.92 13.78 1.23
C ARG A 137 13.42 13.59 1.42
N LEU A 138 13.90 12.39 1.13
CA LEU A 138 15.31 12.00 1.14
C LEU A 138 15.71 11.57 -0.29
N PRO A 139 16.05 12.53 -1.17
CA PRO A 139 16.18 12.31 -2.59
C PRO A 139 17.24 11.29 -3.00
N ARG A 140 18.40 11.31 -2.35
CA ARG A 140 19.51 10.39 -2.67
C ARG A 140 19.18 8.96 -2.23
N SER A 141 18.55 8.83 -1.08
CA SER A 141 18.07 7.55 -0.54
C SER A 141 16.80 7.05 -1.21
N ARG A 142 16.17 7.83 -2.08
CA ARG A 142 14.83 7.56 -2.65
C ARG A 142 13.82 7.16 -1.57
N ALA A 143 13.76 7.97 -0.52
CA ALA A 143 13.03 7.68 0.69
C ALA A 143 12.20 8.88 1.17
N VAL A 144 11.28 8.62 2.08
CA VAL A 144 10.46 9.63 2.75
C VAL A 144 10.37 9.30 4.22
N ILE A 145 10.60 10.30 5.08
CA ILE A 145 10.26 10.24 6.51
C ILE A 145 8.92 10.95 6.69
N ASN A 146 7.99 10.33 7.40
CA ASN A 146 6.71 10.93 7.72
C ASN A 146 6.35 10.77 9.19
N ARG A 147 5.76 11.83 9.76
CA ARG A 147 5.12 11.85 11.07
C ARG A 147 3.71 12.43 10.99
N MET A 148 2.92 11.96 10.03
CA MET A 148 1.63 12.55 9.67
C MET A 148 0.60 12.52 10.80
N GLY A 149 0.55 11.44 11.61
CA GLY A 149 -0.37 11.30 12.73
C GLY A 149 -1.83 11.16 12.31
N PHE A 150 -2.09 10.42 11.24
CA PHE A 150 -3.43 10.13 10.71
C PHE A 150 -4.28 11.38 10.45
N ASN A 151 -3.71 12.41 9.82
CA ASN A 151 -4.51 13.56 9.39
C ASN A 151 -5.58 13.14 8.39
N ASN A 152 -6.86 13.32 8.74
CA ASN A 152 -8.01 12.91 7.94
C ASN A 152 -9.29 13.66 8.35
N GLN A 153 -10.33 13.58 7.54
CA GLN A 153 -11.62 14.24 7.75
C GLN A 153 -12.66 13.40 8.50
N GLY A 154 -12.23 12.27 9.08
CA GLY A 154 -13.09 11.33 9.79
C GLY A 154 -13.73 10.30 8.86
N VAL A 155 -14.06 9.14 9.44
CA VAL A 155 -14.61 8.01 8.70
C VAL A 155 -15.91 8.33 7.99
N HIS A 156 -16.78 9.14 8.59
CA HIS A 156 -18.07 9.51 7.99
C HIS A 156 -17.90 10.32 6.69
N ALA A 157 -16.89 11.21 6.63
CA ALA A 157 -16.58 11.95 5.42
C ALA A 157 -16.02 11.06 4.31
N LEU A 158 -15.18 10.08 4.66
CA LEU A 158 -14.68 9.07 3.70
C LEU A 158 -15.82 8.19 3.22
N ALA A 159 -16.67 7.69 4.13
CA ALA A 159 -17.81 6.83 3.82
C ALA A 159 -18.81 7.52 2.85
N ALA A 160 -19.09 8.80 3.07
CA ALA A 160 -19.95 9.57 2.17
C ALA A 160 -19.38 9.65 0.75
N ARG A 161 -18.08 9.96 0.60
CA ARG A 161 -17.42 10.02 -0.72
C ARG A 161 -17.35 8.65 -1.40
N LEU A 162 -17.08 7.60 -0.64
CA LEU A 162 -17.00 6.26 -1.20
C LEU A 162 -18.38 5.78 -1.66
N ARG A 163 -19.44 6.11 -0.93
CA ARG A 163 -20.82 5.84 -1.33
C ARG A 163 -21.16 6.56 -2.62
N GLU A 164 -20.93 7.88 -2.69
CA GLU A 164 -21.14 8.68 -3.90
C GLU A 164 -20.39 8.10 -5.10
N ALA A 165 -19.12 7.72 -4.91
CA ALA A 165 -18.33 7.12 -5.97
C ALA A 165 -18.86 5.76 -6.43
N ARG A 166 -19.37 4.92 -5.53
CA ARG A 166 -19.98 3.62 -5.86
C ARG A 166 -21.31 3.78 -6.58
N GLU A 167 -22.19 4.65 -6.10
CA GLU A 167 -23.48 4.97 -6.73
C GLU A 167 -23.30 5.53 -8.14
N ALA A 168 -22.26 6.32 -8.37
CA ALA A 168 -21.90 6.84 -9.68
C ALA A 168 -21.13 5.84 -10.58
N GLY A 169 -20.90 4.59 -10.14
CA GLY A 169 -20.16 3.57 -10.90
C GLY A 169 -18.68 3.93 -11.15
N LEU A 170 -18.08 4.74 -10.27
CA LEU A 170 -16.70 5.22 -10.42
C LEU A 170 -15.66 4.29 -9.78
N VAL A 171 -16.08 3.38 -8.92
CA VAL A 171 -15.22 2.37 -8.29
C VAL A 171 -15.11 1.16 -9.21
N THR A 172 -13.95 0.97 -9.81
CA THR A 172 -13.72 -0.07 -10.84
C THR A 172 -12.82 -1.20 -10.39
N VAL A 173 -12.26 -1.10 -9.19
CA VAL A 173 -11.36 -2.10 -8.58
C VAL A 173 -11.71 -2.25 -7.09
N PRO A 174 -11.32 -3.33 -6.43
CA PRO A 174 -11.52 -3.48 -4.99
C PRO A 174 -10.93 -2.32 -4.20
N VAL A 175 -11.70 -1.82 -3.24
CA VAL A 175 -11.34 -0.71 -2.35
C VAL A 175 -11.32 -1.18 -0.91
N GLY A 176 -10.11 -1.28 -0.35
CA GLY A 176 -9.93 -1.45 1.08
C GLY A 176 -9.89 -0.12 1.81
N VAL A 177 -10.23 -0.13 3.09
CA VAL A 177 -10.09 1.04 3.95
C VAL A 177 -9.27 0.71 5.18
N SER A 178 -8.15 1.39 5.31
CA SER A 178 -7.31 1.36 6.52
C SER A 178 -7.96 2.19 7.61
N ILE A 179 -8.20 1.58 8.77
CA ILE A 179 -8.79 2.20 9.95
C ILE A 179 -7.79 2.25 11.10
N GLY A 180 -7.81 3.30 11.87
CA GLY A 180 -6.90 3.49 13.00
C GLY A 180 -7.55 4.27 14.13
N LYS A 181 -6.94 4.21 15.32
CA LYS A 181 -7.42 4.91 16.51
C LYS A 181 -7.28 6.42 16.37
N SER A 182 -8.33 7.17 16.72
CA SER A 182 -8.28 8.63 16.85
C SER A 182 -7.26 9.05 17.93
N LYS A 183 -6.53 10.14 17.70
CA LYS A 183 -5.49 10.61 18.61
C LYS A 183 -6.06 10.98 19.99
N VAL A 184 -7.27 11.55 20.00
CA VAL A 184 -7.95 12.00 21.23
C VAL A 184 -8.54 10.85 22.04
N THR A 185 -8.74 9.67 21.44
CA THR A 185 -9.27 8.49 22.12
C THR A 185 -8.16 7.83 22.93
N PRO A 186 -8.33 7.57 24.23
CA PRO A 186 -7.41 6.78 25.02
C PRO A 186 -7.18 5.37 24.44
N VAL A 187 -6.06 4.73 24.81
CA VAL A 187 -5.76 3.39 24.26
C VAL A 187 -6.77 2.36 24.76
N GLU A 188 -7.25 2.53 25.98
CA GLU A 188 -8.24 1.67 26.65
C GLU A 188 -9.61 1.72 25.96
N GLU A 189 -9.91 2.80 25.25
CA GLU A 189 -11.16 3.01 24.50
C GLU A 189 -10.98 2.72 23.00
N ALA A 190 -9.82 2.21 22.60
CA ALA A 190 -9.49 2.01 21.17
C ALA A 190 -10.52 1.15 20.45
N VAL A 191 -10.99 0.06 21.06
CA VAL A 191 -11.95 -0.86 20.45
C VAL A 191 -13.20 -0.11 19.98
N GLY A 192 -13.79 0.73 20.82
CA GLY A 192 -14.98 1.54 20.46
C GLY A 192 -14.75 2.45 19.25
N ASP A 193 -13.57 3.08 19.18
CA ASP A 193 -13.19 3.98 18.09
C ASP A 193 -13.03 3.22 16.74
N TYR A 194 -12.44 2.01 16.78
CA TYR A 194 -12.39 1.15 15.58
C TYR A 194 -13.78 0.65 15.17
N LEU A 195 -14.64 0.27 16.13
CA LEU A 195 -16.00 -0.21 15.84
C LEU A 195 -16.88 0.87 15.21
N GLU A 196 -16.75 2.14 15.61
CA GLU A 196 -17.40 3.26 14.94
C GLU A 196 -16.98 3.33 13.46
N SER A 197 -15.67 3.17 13.19
CA SER A 197 -15.15 3.14 11.83
C SER A 197 -15.69 1.96 11.02
N VAL A 198 -15.76 0.76 11.61
CA VAL A 198 -16.34 -0.42 10.96
C VAL A 198 -17.80 -0.20 10.60
N ALA A 199 -18.59 0.33 11.54
CA ALA A 199 -20.02 0.60 11.32
C ALA A 199 -20.25 1.59 10.17
N ALA A 200 -19.48 2.68 10.11
CA ALA A 200 -19.59 3.69 9.05
C ALA A 200 -19.21 3.15 7.66
N LEU A 201 -18.33 2.14 7.58
CA LEU A 201 -17.81 1.58 6.33
C LEU A 201 -18.55 0.32 5.87
N ARG A 202 -19.53 -0.16 6.63
CA ARG A 202 -20.29 -1.38 6.30
C ARG A 202 -20.95 -1.27 4.93
N GLY A 203 -20.72 -2.28 4.07
CA GLY A 203 -21.21 -2.30 2.68
C GLY A 203 -20.55 -1.30 1.74
N LEU A 204 -19.55 -0.55 2.20
CA LEU A 204 -18.80 0.41 1.39
C LEU A 204 -17.36 -0.04 1.12
N ALA A 205 -16.67 -0.59 2.10
CA ALA A 205 -15.33 -1.14 1.93
C ALA A 205 -15.41 -2.60 1.47
N ASP A 206 -14.57 -3.00 0.50
CA ASP A 206 -14.45 -4.39 0.08
C ASP A 206 -13.59 -5.21 1.06
N TYR A 207 -12.68 -4.56 1.78
CA TYR A 207 -11.97 -5.11 2.94
C TYR A 207 -11.59 -3.99 3.91
N LEU A 208 -11.33 -4.34 5.16
CA LEU A 208 -10.84 -3.43 6.20
C LEU A 208 -9.39 -3.77 6.55
N ALA A 209 -8.55 -2.76 6.75
CA ALA A 209 -7.18 -2.94 7.22
C ALA A 209 -7.01 -2.27 8.59
N VAL A 210 -6.84 -3.07 9.64
CA VAL A 210 -6.64 -2.60 11.01
C VAL A 210 -5.19 -2.13 11.17
N ASN A 211 -4.99 -0.82 11.32
CA ASN A 211 -3.67 -0.21 11.43
C ASN A 211 -3.31 0.03 12.90
N VAL A 212 -2.60 -0.92 13.49
CA VAL A 212 -2.04 -0.86 14.85
C VAL A 212 -0.54 -0.54 14.87
N SER A 213 0.07 -0.30 13.70
CA SER A 213 1.53 -0.30 13.53
C SER A 213 2.15 1.08 13.26
N SER A 214 1.35 2.16 13.22
CA SER A 214 1.87 3.51 12.95
C SER A 214 2.78 3.98 14.10
N PRO A 215 4.00 4.45 13.79
CA PRO A 215 4.88 5.03 14.80
C PRO A 215 4.48 6.46 15.19
N ASN A 216 3.49 7.04 14.53
CA ASN A 216 3.18 8.47 14.56
C ASN A 216 2.00 8.83 15.46
N THR A 217 1.39 7.84 16.12
CA THR A 217 0.28 8.01 17.05
C THR A 217 0.69 7.45 18.40
N PRO A 218 0.72 8.26 19.47
CA PRO A 218 1.13 7.82 20.80
C PRO A 218 0.33 6.60 21.27
N GLY A 219 1.02 5.62 21.84
CA GLY A 219 0.43 4.40 22.39
C GLY A 219 -0.14 3.41 21.35
N LEU A 220 -0.21 3.76 20.07
CA LEU A 220 -0.85 2.88 19.09
C LEU A 220 -0.15 1.52 18.95
N ARG A 221 1.18 1.52 19.02
CA ARG A 221 1.96 0.28 18.86
C ARG A 221 1.82 -0.71 20.01
N SER A 222 1.37 -0.28 21.19
CA SER A 222 1.03 -1.21 22.29
C SER A 222 -0.20 -2.06 21.96
N LEU A 223 -1.01 -1.65 20.98
CA LEU A 223 -2.10 -2.49 20.46
C LEU A 223 -1.59 -3.69 19.65
N GLN A 224 -0.28 -3.81 19.39
CA GLN A 224 0.31 -5.02 18.80
C GLN A 224 0.70 -6.07 19.84
N ASP A 225 0.64 -5.75 21.14
CA ASP A 225 0.84 -6.71 22.20
C ASP A 225 -0.34 -7.71 22.22
N ALA A 226 -0.08 -8.96 22.54
CA ALA A 226 -0.99 -10.08 22.32
C ALA A 226 -2.42 -9.86 22.86
N ALA A 227 -2.57 -9.44 24.12
CA ALA A 227 -3.90 -9.29 24.74
C ALA A 227 -4.71 -8.11 24.14
N PRO A 228 -4.18 -6.88 24.02
CA PRO A 228 -4.87 -5.78 23.33
C PRO A 228 -5.19 -6.08 21.87
N LEU A 229 -4.28 -6.78 21.16
CA LEU A 229 -4.48 -7.15 19.77
C LEU A 229 -5.62 -8.16 19.61
N ALA A 230 -5.69 -9.16 20.51
CA ALA A 230 -6.75 -10.18 20.49
C ALA A 230 -8.14 -9.55 20.73
N GLU A 231 -8.26 -8.68 21.71
CA GLU A 231 -9.50 -7.96 22.00
C GLU A 231 -9.94 -7.11 20.81
N LEU A 232 -9.03 -6.29 20.26
CA LEU A 232 -9.33 -5.41 19.15
C LEU A 232 -9.72 -6.19 17.89
N LEU A 233 -8.92 -7.18 17.48
CA LEU A 233 -9.18 -7.93 16.25
C LEU A 233 -10.45 -8.77 16.36
N GLY A 234 -10.68 -9.42 17.50
CA GLY A 234 -11.91 -10.17 17.76
C GLY A 234 -13.15 -9.30 17.62
N ALA A 235 -13.15 -8.11 18.25
CA ALA A 235 -14.26 -7.17 18.15
C ALA A 235 -14.47 -6.64 16.73
N VAL A 236 -13.39 -6.29 16.01
CA VAL A 236 -13.47 -5.78 14.63
C VAL A 236 -13.96 -6.86 13.68
N VAL A 237 -13.45 -8.09 13.75
CA VAL A 237 -13.89 -9.22 12.90
C VAL A 237 -15.37 -9.53 13.13
N ALA A 238 -15.81 -9.58 14.37
CA ALA A 238 -17.23 -9.79 14.70
C ALA A 238 -18.14 -8.68 14.13
N ALA A 239 -17.70 -7.42 14.23
CA ALA A 239 -18.47 -6.26 13.74
C ALA A 239 -18.44 -6.12 12.20
N ALA A 240 -17.42 -6.65 11.54
CA ALA A 240 -17.23 -6.54 10.08
C ALA A 240 -18.29 -7.32 9.26
N ALA A 241 -19.04 -8.24 9.90
CA ALA A 241 -20.20 -8.94 9.32
C ALA A 241 -19.87 -9.57 7.95
N GLY A 242 -18.76 -10.28 7.84
CA GLY A 242 -18.32 -10.97 6.62
C GLY A 242 -17.41 -10.13 5.70
N THR A 243 -17.25 -8.82 5.92
CA THR A 243 -16.23 -8.04 5.22
C THR A 243 -14.84 -8.54 5.65
N PRO A 244 -13.92 -8.90 4.73
CA PRO A 244 -12.58 -9.33 5.08
C PRO A 244 -11.82 -8.30 5.92
N VAL A 245 -11.20 -8.75 7.01
CA VAL A 245 -10.39 -7.92 7.91
C VAL A 245 -8.93 -8.32 7.81
N LEU A 246 -8.05 -7.38 7.53
CA LEU A 246 -6.60 -7.56 7.52
C LEU A 246 -5.97 -6.77 8.67
N VAL A 247 -4.86 -7.27 9.21
CA VAL A 247 -4.04 -6.53 10.18
C VAL A 247 -2.74 -6.06 9.55
N LYS A 248 -2.37 -4.78 9.79
CA LYS A 248 -1.12 -4.20 9.26
C LYS A 248 -0.06 -4.13 10.34
N LEU A 249 1.05 -4.86 10.12
CA LEU A 249 2.12 -5.02 11.08
C LEU A 249 3.29 -4.05 10.84
N SER A 250 4.04 -3.77 11.93
CA SER A 250 5.26 -2.97 11.90
C SER A 250 6.45 -3.81 11.40
N PRO A 251 7.36 -3.23 10.58
CA PRO A 251 8.62 -3.90 10.25
C PRO A 251 9.62 -3.94 11.42
N ASP A 252 9.34 -3.17 12.48
CA ASP A 252 10.23 -3.03 13.63
C ASP A 252 9.96 -4.08 14.73
N LEU A 253 8.97 -4.95 14.55
CA LEU A 253 8.73 -6.08 15.42
C LEU A 253 9.88 -7.10 15.30
N SER A 254 10.26 -7.71 16.42
CA SER A 254 11.12 -8.90 16.41
C SER A 254 10.37 -10.10 15.82
N ASP A 255 11.10 -11.12 15.40
CA ASP A 255 10.48 -12.33 14.84
C ASP A 255 9.54 -13.00 15.85
N ALA A 256 9.90 -13.03 17.15
CA ALA A 256 9.03 -13.53 18.21
C ALA A 256 7.74 -12.70 18.35
N ALA A 257 7.83 -11.37 18.34
CA ALA A 257 6.66 -10.50 18.41
C ALA A 257 5.79 -10.58 17.13
N LEU A 258 6.39 -10.90 15.97
CA LEU A 258 5.64 -11.21 14.77
C LEU A 258 4.89 -12.53 14.92
N ASP A 259 5.53 -13.56 15.46
CA ASP A 259 4.90 -14.86 15.69
C ASP A 259 3.71 -14.73 16.65
N ASP A 260 3.86 -14.02 17.78
CA ASP A 260 2.79 -13.74 18.74
C ASP A 260 1.61 -12.99 18.06
N ALA A 261 1.92 -11.95 17.28
CA ALA A 261 0.89 -11.18 16.58
C ALA A 261 0.17 -12.02 15.52
N LEU A 262 0.85 -12.95 14.86
CA LEU A 262 0.25 -13.85 13.86
C LEU A 262 -0.66 -14.90 14.52
N GLU A 263 -0.24 -15.46 15.67
CA GLU A 263 -1.06 -16.39 16.44
C GLU A 263 -2.38 -15.73 16.86
N VAL A 264 -2.30 -14.53 17.41
CA VAL A 264 -3.48 -13.72 17.75
C VAL A 264 -4.34 -13.41 16.52
N ALA A 265 -3.74 -13.02 15.40
CA ALA A 265 -4.47 -12.68 14.19
C ALA A 265 -5.24 -13.88 13.63
N VAL A 266 -4.61 -15.05 13.60
CA VAL A 266 -5.25 -16.31 13.20
C VAL A 266 -6.38 -16.67 14.17
N GLY A 267 -6.13 -16.62 15.48
CA GLY A 267 -7.15 -16.91 16.49
C GLY A 267 -8.35 -15.98 16.48
N ALA A 268 -8.15 -14.71 16.12
CA ALA A 268 -9.22 -13.73 15.95
C ALA A 268 -10.00 -13.87 14.63
N GLY A 269 -9.57 -14.72 13.70
CA GLY A 269 -10.22 -14.96 12.43
C GLY A 269 -10.03 -13.85 11.39
N VAL A 270 -8.89 -13.12 11.41
CA VAL A 270 -8.60 -12.16 10.34
C VAL A 270 -8.40 -12.88 9.00
N SER A 271 -8.69 -12.18 7.92
CA SER A 271 -8.65 -12.74 6.57
C SER A 271 -7.28 -12.61 5.90
N GLY A 272 -6.34 -11.84 6.48
CA GLY A 272 -5.02 -11.64 5.92
C GLY A 272 -4.15 -10.67 6.72
N VAL A 273 -2.89 -10.55 6.30
CA VAL A 273 -1.88 -9.70 6.94
C VAL A 273 -1.29 -8.72 5.92
N ILE A 274 -1.06 -7.47 6.33
CA ILE A 274 -0.34 -6.48 5.53
C ILE A 274 1.06 -6.28 6.16
N ALA A 275 2.08 -6.61 5.42
CA ALA A 275 3.49 -6.46 5.78
C ALA A 275 4.20 -5.61 4.71
N THR A 276 4.64 -4.34 5.05
CA THR A 276 4.73 -3.74 6.37
C THR A 276 4.24 -2.27 6.40
N ASN A 277 4.17 -1.68 7.62
CA ASN A 277 4.17 -0.23 7.78
C ASN A 277 5.59 0.34 7.54
N THR A 278 5.81 1.62 7.85
CA THR A 278 7.10 2.30 7.84
C THR A 278 7.95 1.95 9.06
N THR A 279 9.28 2.06 8.95
CA THR A 279 10.24 1.74 10.01
C THR A 279 10.74 2.97 10.77
N LEU A 280 11.07 2.79 12.05
CA LEU A 280 11.84 3.78 12.83
C LEU A 280 13.34 3.67 12.59
N ALA A 281 13.83 2.56 12.05
CA ALA A 281 15.23 2.42 11.67
C ALA A 281 15.62 3.44 10.58
N ARG A 282 16.89 3.80 10.58
CA ARG A 282 17.45 4.75 9.60
C ARG A 282 18.54 4.10 8.74
N ASP A 283 18.67 2.78 8.85
CA ASP A 283 19.61 2.00 8.06
C ASP A 283 19.32 2.19 6.57
N GLY A 284 20.36 2.30 5.76
CA GLY A 284 20.24 2.51 4.32
C GLY A 284 19.95 3.97 3.90
N VAL A 285 19.86 4.93 4.84
CA VAL A 285 19.87 6.35 4.50
C VAL A 285 21.27 6.75 4.03
N LEU A 286 21.36 7.26 2.79
CA LEU A 286 22.64 7.61 2.17
C LEU A 286 23.23 8.91 2.74
N GLY A 287 24.55 9.01 2.77
CA GLY A 287 25.30 10.09 3.40
C GLY A 287 24.83 11.51 3.05
N GLY A 288 24.40 11.73 1.79
CA GLY A 288 23.87 13.03 1.34
C GLY A 288 22.50 13.41 1.89
N ASP A 289 21.78 12.47 2.53
CA ASP A 289 20.47 12.70 3.15
C ASP A 289 20.53 12.61 4.69
N LEU A 290 21.67 12.24 5.28
CA LEU A 290 21.81 12.06 6.73
C LEU A 290 21.47 13.34 7.50
N ALA A 291 21.95 14.50 7.03
CA ALA A 291 21.64 15.77 7.68
C ALA A 291 20.13 16.09 7.67
N ALA A 292 19.44 15.78 6.57
CA ALA A 292 18.00 15.98 6.47
C ALA A 292 17.20 14.94 7.28
N ALA A 293 17.76 13.77 7.51
CA ALA A 293 17.15 12.72 8.32
C ALA A 293 17.43 12.87 9.83
N ALA A 294 18.51 13.57 10.17
CA ALA A 294 18.94 13.77 11.56
C ALA A 294 17.86 14.50 12.37
N GLY A 295 17.50 13.96 13.54
CA GLY A 295 16.48 14.54 14.43
C GLY A 295 15.05 14.50 13.87
N GLN A 296 14.81 13.83 12.74
CA GLN A 296 13.46 13.65 12.21
C GLN A 296 12.80 12.44 12.85
N ASP A 297 11.78 12.69 13.66
CA ASP A 297 10.89 11.64 14.14
C ASP A 297 10.01 11.10 13.00
N GLY A 298 9.46 9.90 13.20
CA GLY A 298 8.49 9.30 12.30
C GLY A 298 9.01 8.12 11.50
N GLY A 299 8.15 7.58 10.64
CA GLY A 299 8.43 6.37 9.88
C GLY A 299 9.16 6.65 8.57
N LEU A 300 10.23 5.89 8.31
CA LEU A 300 10.99 5.88 7.06
C LEU A 300 10.37 4.88 6.08
N SER A 301 10.21 5.30 4.83
CA SER A 301 9.72 4.49 3.71
C SER A 301 10.61 4.67 2.47
N GLY A 302 10.40 3.85 1.46
CA GLY A 302 11.18 3.89 0.22
C GLY A 302 12.32 2.88 0.19
N ALA A 303 13.35 3.12 -0.62
CA ALA A 303 14.39 2.13 -0.89
C ALA A 303 15.08 1.57 0.37
N PRO A 304 15.33 2.31 1.44
CA PRO A 304 15.90 1.74 2.67
C PRO A 304 15.09 0.61 3.30
N LEU A 305 13.76 0.62 3.10
CA LEU A 305 12.87 -0.40 3.68
C LEU A 305 12.80 -1.69 2.85
N THR A 306 13.35 -1.74 1.63
CA THR A 306 13.16 -2.83 0.66
C THR A 306 13.54 -4.20 1.22
N LEU A 307 14.72 -4.32 1.82
CA LEU A 307 15.20 -5.61 2.35
C LEU A 307 14.38 -6.04 3.56
N ARG A 308 14.18 -5.15 4.53
CA ARG A 308 13.43 -5.49 5.75
C ARG A 308 11.97 -5.85 5.45
N ALA A 309 11.31 -5.14 4.54
CA ALA A 309 9.95 -5.49 4.13
C ALA A 309 9.87 -6.89 3.50
N ARG A 310 10.87 -7.28 2.69
CA ARG A 310 10.95 -8.61 2.11
C ARG A 310 11.17 -9.70 3.16
N GLU A 311 12.06 -9.46 4.13
CA GLU A 311 12.30 -10.38 5.25
C GLU A 311 11.02 -10.61 6.07
N VAL A 312 10.32 -9.53 6.43
CA VAL A 312 9.06 -9.63 7.19
C VAL A 312 7.99 -10.36 6.38
N VAL A 313 7.85 -10.07 5.09
CA VAL A 313 6.90 -10.79 4.22
C VAL A 313 7.23 -12.28 4.17
N ALA A 314 8.51 -12.65 4.01
CA ALA A 314 8.94 -14.05 3.99
C ALA A 314 8.67 -14.74 5.34
N HIS A 315 8.97 -14.07 6.45
CA HIS A 315 8.70 -14.58 7.78
C HIS A 315 7.20 -14.83 7.99
N VAL A 316 6.35 -13.82 7.72
CA VAL A 316 4.91 -13.93 7.85
C VAL A 316 4.34 -15.04 6.96
N ALA A 317 4.73 -15.09 5.69
CA ALA A 317 4.25 -16.12 4.75
C ALA A 317 4.70 -17.54 5.13
N GLY A 318 5.84 -17.68 5.81
CA GLY A 318 6.32 -18.96 6.33
C GLY A 318 5.64 -19.42 7.63
N ARG A 319 4.93 -18.50 8.33
CA ARG A 319 4.33 -18.78 9.65
C ARG A 319 2.82 -18.92 9.62
N THR A 320 2.15 -18.47 8.56
CA THR A 320 0.68 -18.54 8.48
C THR A 320 0.21 -18.88 7.07
N ALA A 321 -0.95 -19.51 6.97
CA ALA A 321 -1.64 -19.72 5.71
C ALA A 321 -2.47 -18.49 5.26
N LEU A 322 -2.52 -17.41 6.06
CA LEU A 322 -3.24 -16.21 5.70
C LEU A 322 -2.58 -15.52 4.49
N PRO A 323 -3.38 -14.97 3.56
CA PRO A 323 -2.86 -14.14 2.48
C PRO A 323 -2.05 -12.96 3.01
N VAL A 324 -0.90 -12.69 2.38
CA VAL A 324 -0.02 -11.58 2.73
C VAL A 324 -0.08 -10.50 1.65
N VAL A 325 -0.36 -9.26 2.05
CA VAL A 325 -0.23 -8.08 1.21
C VAL A 325 1.15 -7.46 1.49
N GLY A 326 2.07 -7.58 0.53
CA GLY A 326 3.43 -7.06 0.67
C GLY A 326 3.48 -5.56 0.36
N VAL A 327 4.02 -4.76 1.27
CA VAL A 327 4.22 -3.32 1.09
C VAL A 327 5.48 -2.85 1.80
N GLY A 328 6.24 -1.99 1.13
CA GLY A 328 7.50 -1.42 1.63
C GLY A 328 8.64 -1.55 0.63
N GLY A 329 9.28 -0.43 0.32
CA GLY A 329 10.48 -0.39 -0.51
C GLY A 329 10.32 -0.76 -1.98
N VAL A 330 9.11 -0.84 -2.52
CA VAL A 330 8.89 -1.15 -3.94
C VAL A 330 9.25 0.06 -4.79
N MET A 331 10.43 0.04 -5.39
CA MET A 331 10.99 1.10 -6.22
C MET A 331 11.11 0.70 -7.69
N SER A 332 10.85 -0.57 -8.02
CA SER A 332 10.93 -1.16 -9.37
C SER A 332 9.97 -2.35 -9.50
N GLY A 333 9.76 -2.82 -10.73
CA GLY A 333 9.03 -4.08 -10.96
C GLY A 333 9.74 -5.29 -10.33
N ALA A 334 11.07 -5.29 -10.30
CA ALA A 334 11.84 -6.35 -9.65
C ALA A 334 11.58 -6.40 -8.12
N ASP A 335 11.44 -5.25 -7.45
CA ASP A 335 11.09 -5.22 -6.03
C ASP A 335 9.68 -5.76 -5.79
N ALA A 336 8.70 -5.42 -6.66
CA ALA A 336 7.36 -5.96 -6.59
C ALA A 336 7.36 -7.48 -6.78
N ARG A 337 8.12 -8.00 -7.75
CA ARG A 337 8.29 -9.44 -7.98
C ARG A 337 8.92 -10.12 -6.77
N ALA A 338 9.95 -9.52 -6.19
CA ALA A 338 10.64 -10.07 -5.04
C ALA A 338 9.76 -10.19 -3.77
N LEU A 339 8.76 -9.32 -3.60
CA LEU A 339 7.75 -9.48 -2.54
C LEU A 339 6.83 -10.68 -2.82
N LEU A 340 6.43 -10.92 -4.09
CA LEU A 340 5.68 -12.14 -4.43
C LEU A 340 6.52 -13.40 -4.22
N ASP A 341 7.79 -13.37 -4.62
CA ASP A 341 8.71 -14.50 -4.41
C ASP A 341 8.95 -14.77 -2.92
N ALA A 342 8.83 -13.75 -2.08
CA ALA A 342 8.86 -13.87 -0.62
C ALA A 342 7.54 -14.39 -0.02
N GLY A 343 6.50 -14.62 -0.81
CA GLY A 343 5.23 -15.20 -0.38
C GLY A 343 4.06 -14.21 -0.32
N ALA A 344 4.23 -12.95 -0.73
CA ALA A 344 3.09 -12.05 -0.83
C ALA A 344 2.09 -12.50 -1.90
N SER A 345 0.80 -12.36 -1.61
CA SER A 345 -0.28 -12.59 -2.57
C SER A 345 -0.62 -11.35 -3.40
N LEU A 346 -0.54 -10.17 -2.79
CA LEU A 346 -0.71 -8.85 -3.41
C LEU A 346 0.46 -7.94 -3.02
N VAL A 347 0.68 -6.88 -3.79
CA VAL A 347 1.75 -5.90 -3.56
C VAL A 347 1.18 -4.48 -3.61
N GLN A 348 1.60 -3.60 -2.71
CA GLN A 348 1.17 -2.21 -2.71
C GLN A 348 2.34 -1.23 -2.92
N LEU A 349 2.06 -0.14 -3.63
CA LEU A 349 3.00 0.94 -3.93
C LEU A 349 2.65 2.21 -3.15
N TRP A 350 3.68 2.93 -2.67
CA TRP A 350 3.55 4.27 -2.12
C TRP A 350 4.74 5.16 -2.51
N THR A 351 5.88 5.03 -1.84
CA THR A 351 7.06 5.89 -2.05
C THR A 351 7.65 5.74 -3.45
N GLY A 352 7.65 4.52 -4.01
CA GLY A 352 8.06 4.30 -5.40
C GLY A 352 7.25 5.13 -6.39
N LEU A 353 5.93 5.30 -6.17
CA LEU A 353 5.07 6.15 -7.00
C LEU A 353 5.53 7.63 -6.94
N VAL A 354 5.91 8.14 -5.77
CA VAL A 354 6.41 9.51 -5.61
C VAL A 354 7.68 9.75 -6.43
N TYR A 355 8.57 8.76 -6.50
CA TYR A 355 9.86 8.87 -7.20
C TYR A 355 9.79 8.54 -8.68
N ARG A 356 8.96 7.57 -9.08
CA ARG A 356 8.90 6.98 -10.42
C ARG A 356 7.63 7.33 -11.21
N GLY A 357 6.60 7.84 -10.52
CA GLY A 357 5.30 8.16 -11.11
C GLY A 357 4.49 6.93 -11.57
N PRO A 358 3.40 7.15 -12.32
CA PRO A 358 2.46 6.09 -12.73
C PRO A 358 3.08 4.98 -13.57
N ALA A 359 4.19 5.24 -14.28
CA ALA A 359 4.89 4.21 -15.06
C ALA A 359 5.35 3.02 -14.21
N LEU A 360 5.61 3.23 -12.91
CA LEU A 360 5.96 2.15 -11.99
C LEU A 360 4.81 1.14 -11.82
N VAL A 361 3.55 1.58 -11.89
CA VAL A 361 2.40 0.68 -11.76
C VAL A 361 2.45 -0.38 -12.87
N GLY A 362 2.57 0.06 -14.14
CA GLY A 362 2.66 -0.87 -15.27
C GLY A 362 3.91 -1.76 -15.25
N GLU A 363 5.05 -1.23 -14.78
CA GLU A 363 6.27 -2.01 -14.60
C GLU A 363 6.08 -3.11 -13.53
N ALA A 364 5.45 -2.76 -12.40
CA ALA A 364 5.17 -3.72 -11.33
C ALA A 364 4.15 -4.78 -11.76
N VAL A 365 3.08 -4.39 -12.47
CA VAL A 365 2.09 -5.34 -12.99
C VAL A 365 2.73 -6.34 -13.95
N GLU A 366 3.59 -5.88 -14.88
CA GLU A 366 4.30 -6.76 -15.81
C GLU A 366 5.22 -7.74 -15.07
N ALA A 367 5.98 -7.26 -14.10
CA ALA A 367 6.89 -8.09 -13.32
C ALA A 367 6.18 -9.10 -12.42
N THR A 368 4.96 -8.79 -11.97
CA THR A 368 4.16 -9.65 -11.08
C THR A 368 3.18 -10.56 -11.81
N SER A 369 2.98 -10.37 -13.11
CA SER A 369 2.22 -11.31 -13.94
C SER A 369 2.98 -12.62 -14.05
N ALA A 370 2.26 -13.75 -14.03
CA ALA A 370 2.86 -15.05 -14.26
C ALA A 370 3.57 -15.02 -15.63
N ALA A 371 4.78 -15.57 -15.70
CA ALA A 371 5.40 -15.81 -16.99
C ALA A 371 4.40 -16.64 -17.80
N ARG A 372 3.89 -16.08 -18.90
CA ARG A 372 3.03 -16.84 -19.82
C ARG A 372 3.85 -18.04 -20.23
N GLY A 373 3.56 -19.19 -19.63
CA GLY A 373 4.20 -20.44 -19.94
C GLY A 373 4.10 -20.60 -21.46
N THR A 374 5.23 -20.76 -22.12
CA THR A 374 5.29 -21.37 -23.43
C THR A 374 4.84 -22.81 -23.25
N GLY A 375 3.52 -22.99 -23.09
CA GLY A 375 2.84 -24.27 -23.12
C GLY A 375 2.98 -24.82 -24.54
N ARG A 376 4.13 -25.42 -24.87
CA ARG A 376 4.15 -26.44 -25.90
C ARG A 376 3.30 -27.59 -25.36
N ALA A 377 2.06 -27.66 -25.84
CA ALA A 377 1.32 -28.89 -25.85
C ALA A 377 2.25 -29.98 -26.36
N ARG A 378 2.62 -30.93 -25.51
CA ARG A 378 3.14 -32.22 -25.96
C ARG A 378 1.88 -33.04 -26.31
N GLY A 379 1.67 -33.18 -27.64
CA GLY A 379 0.79 -34.18 -28.19
C GLY A 379 1.33 -35.61 -27.89
#